data_8f9c92eef0a454a92266495827f69b82
#
_entry.id   8f9c92eef0a454a92266495827f69b82
#
_cell.length_a   1.000
_cell.length_b   1.000
_cell.length_c   1.000
_cell.angle_alpha   90.00
_cell.angle_beta   90.00
_cell.angle_gamma   90.00
#
_symmetry.space_group_name_H-M   'P 1'
#
loop_
_entity.id
_entity.type
_entity.pdbx_description
1 polymer ?
#
loop_
_entity_poly.entity_id
_entity_poly.type
_entity_poly.pdbx_seq_one_letter_code
_entity_poly.pdbx_strand_id
1 'polypeptide(L)'
;RRVTEVCRATVGDSYELLLVDDGSSDTTWGSIASLAAVDPHITGIRLSRNYGQQLALTAGLRECRGELILIIDADMQDPPELLPDMMKLMEQGADVGYGQRISRGEEQWLRKIGARLFYSLIEYLSDRAIPPDVSDFRLMRRRVLDVLNEMPEQDRFVRGMISWIGFDQRPLPFHRGTRASGKTRYSLSRLTSLAVDAITSFSIRPLRLAIVMALLSLLLAIVLTAYVIVSWLLGVSVSGWASVMMVVVLLGTAQLTILGIIGEYLGRLYM
;
A
#
# COMPACT_ATOMS: atom_id res chain seq x y z
N ARG A 1 -9.91 -25.54 6.74
CA ARG A 1 -10.18 -26.84 6.09
C ARG A 1 -9.63 -26.87 4.67
N ARG A 2 -10.12 -26.05 3.70
CA ARG A 2 -9.63 -26.05 2.31
C ARG A 2 -8.12 -25.80 2.22
N VAL A 3 -7.57 -24.83 2.98
CA VAL A 3 -6.14 -24.53 3.02
C VAL A 3 -5.35 -25.72 3.60
N THR A 4 -5.80 -26.31 4.69
CA THR A 4 -5.12 -27.47 5.33
C THR A 4 -5.12 -28.70 4.43
N GLU A 5 -6.21 -28.94 3.67
CA GLU A 5 -6.28 -30.02 2.67
C GLU A 5 -5.23 -29.83 1.58
N VAL A 6 -5.08 -28.60 1.05
CA VAL A 6 -4.08 -28.28 0.03
C VAL A 6 -2.65 -28.40 0.58
N CYS A 7 -2.38 -27.83 1.77
CA CYS A 7 -1.07 -27.94 2.40
C CYS A 7 -0.68 -29.41 2.60
N ARG A 8 -1.58 -30.21 3.17
CA ARG A 8 -1.32 -31.65 3.40
C ARG A 8 -1.07 -32.41 2.12
N ALA A 9 -1.81 -32.10 1.05
CA ALA A 9 -1.61 -32.74 -0.25
C ALA A 9 -0.29 -32.32 -0.92
N THR A 10 0.25 -31.13 -0.62
CA THR A 10 1.42 -30.57 -1.28
C THR A 10 2.72 -30.84 -0.51
N VAL A 11 2.71 -30.68 0.81
CA VAL A 11 3.91 -30.77 1.66
C VAL A 11 3.77 -31.77 2.83
N GLY A 12 2.72 -32.58 2.83
CA GLY A 12 2.43 -33.51 3.93
C GLY A 12 2.14 -32.76 5.23
N ASP A 13 2.73 -33.22 6.32
CA ASP A 13 2.58 -32.60 7.64
C ASP A 13 3.63 -31.49 7.93
N SER A 14 4.44 -31.11 6.89
CA SER A 14 5.48 -30.08 7.03
C SER A 14 4.91 -28.68 6.79
N TYR A 15 3.86 -28.30 7.49
CA TYR A 15 3.28 -26.95 7.41
C TYR A 15 2.79 -26.46 8.77
N GLU A 16 2.70 -25.15 8.90
CA GLU A 16 1.98 -24.45 9.95
C GLU A 16 0.96 -23.49 9.33
N LEU A 17 -0.16 -23.27 9.99
CA LEU A 17 -1.20 -22.33 9.59
C LEU A 17 -1.42 -21.31 10.70
N LEU A 18 -1.00 -20.06 10.48
CA LEU A 18 -1.24 -18.98 11.41
C LEU A 18 -2.53 -18.24 11.03
N LEU A 19 -3.47 -18.20 11.94
CA LEU A 19 -4.74 -17.46 11.80
C LEU A 19 -4.68 -16.23 12.70
N VAL A 20 -4.68 -15.05 12.11
CA VAL A 20 -4.59 -13.79 12.84
C VAL A 20 -5.98 -13.12 12.91
N ASP A 21 -6.46 -12.89 14.13
CA ASP A 21 -7.67 -12.15 14.44
C ASP A 21 -7.34 -10.70 14.79
N ASP A 22 -7.74 -9.77 13.95
CA ASP A 22 -7.53 -8.33 14.11
C ASP A 22 -8.56 -7.70 15.08
N GLY A 23 -8.69 -8.29 16.28
CA GLY A 23 -9.56 -7.78 17.33
C GLY A 23 -11.04 -7.84 16.99
N SER A 24 -11.50 -8.93 16.37
CA SER A 24 -12.93 -9.13 16.05
C SER A 24 -13.82 -9.10 17.29
N SER A 25 -14.98 -8.50 17.15
CA SER A 25 -16.01 -8.43 18.20
C SER A 25 -17.05 -9.54 18.12
N ASP A 26 -16.99 -10.37 17.09
CA ASP A 26 -17.89 -11.51 16.85
C ASP A 26 -17.28 -12.84 17.33
N THR A 27 -17.81 -13.96 16.86
CA THR A 27 -17.36 -15.32 17.23
C THR A 27 -16.09 -15.78 16.51
N THR A 28 -15.42 -14.93 15.73
CA THR A 28 -14.23 -15.28 14.93
C THR A 28 -13.14 -15.88 15.80
N TRP A 29 -12.77 -15.21 16.91
CA TRP A 29 -11.76 -15.73 17.81
C TRP A 29 -12.10 -17.09 18.41
N GLY A 30 -13.36 -17.29 18.82
CA GLY A 30 -13.80 -18.59 19.35
C GLY A 30 -13.65 -19.71 18.32
N SER A 31 -13.93 -19.42 17.06
CA SER A 31 -13.73 -20.38 15.96
C SER A 31 -12.25 -20.71 15.74
N ILE A 32 -11.37 -19.70 15.76
CA ILE A 32 -9.92 -19.89 15.62
C ILE A 32 -9.39 -20.73 16.78
N ALA A 33 -9.74 -20.39 18.03
CA ALA A 33 -9.30 -21.12 19.22
C ALA A 33 -9.75 -22.58 19.20
N SER A 34 -10.97 -22.86 18.76
CA SER A 34 -11.49 -24.21 18.61
C SER A 34 -10.73 -25.02 17.57
N LEU A 35 -10.35 -24.40 16.45
CA LEU A 35 -9.54 -25.06 15.42
C LEU A 35 -8.12 -25.38 15.92
N ALA A 36 -7.48 -24.42 16.59
CA ALA A 36 -6.13 -24.58 17.14
C ALA A 36 -6.08 -25.65 18.27
N ALA A 37 -7.17 -25.85 19.00
CA ALA A 37 -7.25 -26.89 20.02
C ALA A 37 -7.30 -28.32 19.44
N VAL A 38 -7.74 -28.48 18.19
CA VAL A 38 -7.93 -29.79 17.54
C VAL A 38 -6.78 -30.13 16.59
N ASP A 39 -6.21 -29.14 15.91
CA ASP A 39 -5.15 -29.36 14.91
C ASP A 39 -3.84 -28.67 15.35
N PRO A 40 -2.78 -29.45 15.66
CA PRO A 40 -1.51 -28.91 16.13
C PRO A 40 -0.77 -28.06 15.09
N HIS A 41 -1.15 -28.13 13.82
CA HIS A 41 -0.60 -27.28 12.76
C HIS A 41 -1.20 -25.87 12.77
N ILE A 42 -2.27 -25.63 13.53
CA ILE A 42 -2.98 -24.35 13.56
C ILE A 42 -2.58 -23.56 14.79
N THR A 43 -2.11 -22.34 14.58
CA THR A 43 -1.84 -21.37 15.65
C THR A 43 -2.74 -20.14 15.45
N GLY A 44 -3.48 -19.77 16.50
CA GLY A 44 -4.27 -18.54 16.52
C GLY A 44 -3.49 -17.40 17.16
N ILE A 45 -3.50 -16.22 16.53
CA ILE A 45 -2.95 -14.97 17.05
C ILE A 45 -4.12 -13.99 17.19
N ARG A 46 -4.32 -13.40 18.38
CA ARG A 46 -5.35 -12.40 18.61
C ARG A 46 -4.73 -11.07 18.95
N LEU A 47 -5.07 -10.04 18.19
CA LEU A 47 -4.69 -8.67 18.52
C LEU A 47 -5.66 -8.09 19.56
N SER A 48 -5.16 -7.18 20.39
CA SER A 48 -5.92 -6.57 21.49
C SER A 48 -7.07 -5.67 21.02
N ARG A 49 -6.98 -5.15 19.79
CA ARG A 49 -8.01 -4.35 19.11
C ARG A 49 -7.83 -4.45 17.60
N ASN A 50 -8.73 -3.83 16.83
CA ASN A 50 -8.53 -3.69 15.39
C ASN A 50 -7.42 -2.67 15.09
N TYR A 51 -6.35 -3.15 14.46
CA TYR A 51 -5.19 -2.37 14.00
C TYR A 51 -5.15 -2.25 12.47
N GLY A 52 -6.00 -2.99 11.77
CA GLY A 52 -6.05 -3.06 10.31
C GLY A 52 -5.24 -4.21 9.72
N GLN A 53 -5.62 -4.58 8.50
CA GLN A 53 -5.11 -5.77 7.79
C GLN A 53 -3.58 -5.84 7.73
N GLN A 54 -2.89 -4.72 7.49
CA GLN A 54 -1.43 -4.72 7.30
C GLN A 54 -0.67 -5.02 8.61
N LEU A 55 -1.16 -4.50 9.74
CA LEU A 55 -0.55 -4.80 11.04
C LEU A 55 -0.90 -6.20 11.52
N ALA A 56 -2.12 -6.69 11.26
CA ALA A 56 -2.49 -8.08 11.52
C ALA A 56 -1.60 -9.05 10.70
N LEU A 57 -1.40 -8.76 9.40
CA LEU A 57 -0.49 -9.52 8.55
C LEU A 57 0.95 -9.50 9.09
N THR A 58 1.44 -8.33 9.51
CA THR A 58 2.78 -8.18 10.09
C THR A 58 2.94 -9.02 11.36
N ALA A 59 1.91 -9.09 12.22
CA ALA A 59 1.94 -9.93 13.41
C ALA A 59 2.10 -11.41 13.05
N GLY A 60 1.34 -11.91 12.07
CA GLY A 60 1.49 -13.27 11.56
C GLY A 60 2.86 -13.54 10.95
N LEU A 61 3.39 -12.61 10.17
CA LEU A 61 4.70 -12.74 9.52
C LEU A 61 5.88 -12.77 10.53
N ARG A 62 5.74 -12.12 11.68
CA ARG A 62 6.77 -12.16 12.73
C ARG A 62 6.81 -13.51 13.48
N GLU A 63 5.68 -14.18 13.57
CA GLU A 63 5.54 -15.44 14.34
C GLU A 63 5.74 -16.69 13.47
N CYS A 64 5.70 -16.58 12.14
CA CYS A 64 5.82 -17.74 11.26
C CYS A 64 7.26 -18.29 11.22
N ARG A 65 7.40 -19.63 11.11
CA ARG A 65 8.65 -20.37 11.22
C ARG A 65 9.08 -21.07 9.93
N GLY A 66 8.15 -21.24 8.96
CA GLY A 66 8.39 -21.96 7.71
C GLY A 66 9.49 -21.36 6.85
N GLU A 67 10.14 -22.17 6.02
CA GLU A 67 11.12 -21.75 5.00
C GLU A 67 10.44 -21.03 3.79
N LEU A 68 9.22 -21.45 3.50
CA LEU A 68 8.35 -20.83 2.50
C LEU A 68 7.11 -20.28 3.21
N ILE A 69 6.78 -19.04 2.96
CA ILE A 69 5.69 -18.33 3.62
C ILE A 69 4.62 -17.98 2.60
N LEU A 70 3.44 -18.58 2.74
CA LEU A 70 2.27 -18.25 1.92
C LEU A 70 1.38 -17.25 2.67
N ILE A 71 1.15 -16.10 2.06
CA ILE A 71 0.15 -15.13 2.50
C ILE A 71 -1.13 -15.37 1.71
N ILE A 72 -2.26 -15.48 2.41
CA ILE A 72 -3.58 -15.69 1.80
C ILE A 72 -4.67 -14.95 2.58
N ASP A 73 -5.58 -14.31 1.86
CA ASP A 73 -6.74 -13.65 2.46
C ASP A 73 -7.80 -14.68 2.91
N ALA A 74 -8.39 -14.46 4.08
CA ALA A 74 -9.41 -15.36 4.65
C ALA A 74 -10.76 -15.31 3.90
N ASP A 75 -10.95 -14.41 2.93
CA ASP A 75 -12.20 -14.24 2.18
C ASP A 75 -12.41 -15.29 1.07
N MET A 76 -11.47 -16.23 0.94
CA MET A 76 -11.50 -17.36 -0.01
C MET A 76 -11.53 -16.96 -1.49
N GLN A 77 -11.19 -15.70 -1.83
CA GLN A 77 -11.09 -15.25 -3.22
C GLN A 77 -9.79 -15.67 -3.88
N ASP A 78 -8.76 -15.89 -3.08
CA ASP A 78 -7.46 -16.36 -3.54
C ASP A 78 -7.42 -17.88 -3.40
N PRO A 79 -7.19 -18.65 -4.49
CA PRO A 79 -7.28 -20.09 -4.47
C PRO A 79 -6.02 -20.72 -3.86
N PRO A 80 -6.09 -21.40 -2.69
CA PRO A 80 -4.95 -22.08 -2.11
C PRO A 80 -4.40 -23.19 -3.01
N GLU A 81 -5.18 -23.70 -3.94
CA GLU A 81 -4.81 -24.73 -4.93
C GLU A 81 -3.67 -24.30 -5.86
N LEU A 82 -3.33 -23.01 -5.89
CA LEU A 82 -2.15 -22.52 -6.63
C LEU A 82 -0.83 -22.71 -5.88
N LEU A 83 -0.86 -23.19 -4.64
CA LEU A 83 0.35 -23.44 -3.85
C LEU A 83 1.36 -24.35 -4.58
N PRO A 84 0.98 -25.49 -5.21
CA PRO A 84 1.93 -26.31 -5.96
C PRO A 84 2.61 -25.57 -7.12
N ASP A 85 1.86 -24.71 -7.83
CA ASP A 85 2.43 -23.94 -8.94
C ASP A 85 3.34 -22.81 -8.46
N MET A 86 3.00 -22.17 -7.34
CA MET A 86 3.90 -21.22 -6.68
C MET A 86 5.19 -21.89 -6.19
N MET A 87 5.12 -23.11 -5.67
CA MET A 87 6.31 -23.88 -5.27
C MET A 87 7.22 -24.18 -6.44
N LYS A 88 6.67 -24.52 -7.62
CA LYS A 88 7.45 -24.69 -8.87
C LYS A 88 8.22 -23.40 -9.23
N LEU A 89 7.63 -22.21 -9.03
CA LEU A 89 8.36 -20.97 -9.24
C LEU A 89 9.55 -20.83 -8.29
N MET A 90 9.37 -21.27 -7.02
CA MET A 90 10.48 -21.28 -6.05
C MET A 90 11.59 -22.25 -6.49
N GLU A 91 11.24 -23.44 -6.96
CA GLU A 91 12.20 -24.43 -7.49
C GLU A 91 12.97 -23.89 -8.68
N GLN A 92 12.35 -23.07 -9.52
CA GLN A 92 12.96 -22.38 -10.65
C GLN A 92 13.83 -21.17 -10.25
N GLY A 93 14.02 -20.93 -8.96
CA GLY A 93 14.90 -19.90 -8.43
C GLY A 93 14.24 -18.59 -8.04
N ALA A 94 12.91 -18.45 -8.17
CA ALA A 94 12.21 -17.28 -7.69
C ALA A 94 12.34 -17.12 -6.16
N ASP A 95 12.32 -15.89 -5.69
CA ASP A 95 12.27 -15.55 -4.28
C ASP A 95 10.86 -15.28 -3.79
N VAL A 96 10.03 -14.74 -4.68
CA VAL A 96 8.63 -14.44 -4.44
C VAL A 96 7.81 -14.86 -5.66
N GLY A 97 6.82 -15.71 -5.46
CA GLY A 97 5.75 -15.99 -6.42
C GLY A 97 4.49 -15.25 -5.99
N TYR A 98 3.95 -14.35 -6.81
CA TYR A 98 2.76 -13.59 -6.45
C TYR A 98 1.61 -13.83 -7.41
N GLY A 99 0.39 -13.89 -6.85
CA GLY A 99 -0.81 -14.01 -7.64
C GLY A 99 -1.11 -12.74 -8.42
N GLN A 100 -1.11 -12.83 -9.75
CA GLN A 100 -1.53 -11.75 -10.63
C GLN A 100 -2.95 -12.01 -11.15
N ARG A 101 -3.86 -11.10 -10.82
CA ARG A 101 -5.28 -11.25 -11.21
C ARG A 101 -5.48 -10.96 -12.69
N ILE A 102 -6.05 -11.93 -13.42
CA ILE A 102 -6.51 -11.71 -14.78
C ILE A 102 -7.92 -11.12 -14.69
N SER A 103 -8.09 -9.82 -15.05
CA SER A 103 -9.41 -9.20 -15.05
C SER A 103 -10.25 -9.74 -16.22
N ARG A 104 -11.47 -10.24 -15.94
CA ARG A 104 -12.48 -10.43 -16.98
C ARG A 104 -12.99 -9.07 -17.43
N GLY A 105 -12.92 -8.79 -18.72
CA GLY A 105 -13.09 -7.48 -19.37
C GLY A 105 -14.40 -6.70 -19.22
N GLU A 106 -15.23 -6.95 -18.21
CA GLU A 106 -16.55 -6.33 -18.04
C GLU A 106 -16.60 -5.11 -17.10
N GLU A 107 -15.46 -4.55 -16.71
CA GLU A 107 -15.48 -3.32 -15.94
C GLU A 107 -15.86 -2.12 -16.83
N GLN A 108 -16.85 -1.33 -16.38
CA GLN A 108 -17.32 -0.12 -17.05
C GLN A 108 -16.14 0.78 -17.46
N TRP A 109 -16.04 1.14 -18.74
CA TRP A 109 -14.93 1.88 -19.36
C TRP A 109 -14.53 3.18 -18.64
N LEU A 110 -15.50 3.91 -18.07
CA LEU A 110 -15.26 5.09 -17.24
C LEU A 110 -14.45 4.79 -15.97
N ARG A 111 -14.70 3.63 -15.36
CA ARG A 111 -13.96 3.18 -14.19
C ARG A 111 -12.53 2.79 -14.55
N LYS A 112 -12.32 2.23 -15.75
CA LYS A 112 -10.98 1.93 -16.30
C LYS A 112 -10.15 3.19 -16.57
N ILE A 113 -10.75 4.26 -17.08
CA ILE A 113 -10.05 5.53 -17.33
C ILE A 113 -9.65 6.18 -16.01
N GLY A 114 -10.56 6.28 -15.04
CA GLY A 114 -10.26 6.80 -13.70
C GLY A 114 -9.19 6.00 -12.97
N ALA A 115 -9.27 4.68 -13.03
CA ALA A 115 -8.25 3.79 -12.48
C ALA A 115 -6.90 3.95 -13.20
N ARG A 116 -6.87 4.02 -14.53
CA ARG A 116 -5.63 4.23 -15.29
C ARG A 116 -4.96 5.56 -14.95
N LEU A 117 -5.70 6.66 -14.93
CA LEU A 117 -5.18 7.97 -14.53
C LEU A 117 -4.64 7.93 -13.09
N PHE A 118 -5.36 7.29 -12.19
CA PHE A 118 -4.98 7.11 -10.80
C PHE A 118 -3.69 6.27 -10.66
N TYR A 119 -3.61 5.12 -11.31
CA TYR A 119 -2.41 4.27 -11.29
C TYR A 119 -1.22 4.94 -12.00
N SER A 120 -1.45 5.65 -13.11
CA SER A 120 -0.40 6.41 -13.79
C SER A 120 0.13 7.56 -12.93
N LEU A 121 -0.74 8.22 -12.17
CA LEU A 121 -0.34 9.25 -11.21
C LEU A 121 0.47 8.65 -10.05
N ILE A 122 0.04 7.52 -9.49
CA ILE A 122 0.78 6.80 -8.45
C ILE A 122 2.13 6.33 -9.00
N GLU A 123 2.16 5.74 -10.20
CA GLU A 123 3.39 5.28 -10.85
C GLU A 123 4.36 6.44 -11.11
N TYR A 124 3.85 7.59 -11.56
CA TYR A 124 4.63 8.81 -11.74
C TYR A 124 5.14 9.38 -10.42
N LEU A 125 4.34 9.33 -9.35
CA LEU A 125 4.69 9.85 -8.02
C LEU A 125 5.46 8.84 -7.17
N SER A 126 5.47 7.56 -7.50
CA SER A 126 6.23 6.50 -6.82
C SER A 126 7.59 6.31 -7.49
N ASP A 127 8.64 6.14 -6.71
CA ASP A 127 9.99 5.91 -7.24
C ASP A 127 10.19 4.49 -7.81
N ARG A 128 9.24 3.58 -7.58
CA ARG A 128 9.19 2.24 -8.21
C ARG A 128 7.74 1.87 -8.55
N ALA A 129 7.59 1.25 -9.72
CA ALA A 129 6.32 0.70 -10.16
C ALA A 129 5.90 -0.45 -9.23
N ILE A 130 4.81 -0.25 -8.48
CA ILE A 130 4.09 -1.35 -7.86
C ILE A 130 3.28 -1.99 -8.99
N PRO A 131 3.51 -3.28 -9.35
CA PRO A 131 2.77 -3.89 -10.44
C PRO A 131 1.26 -3.73 -10.20
N PRO A 132 0.49 -3.29 -11.21
CA PRO A 132 -0.97 -3.21 -11.06
C PRO A 132 -1.57 -4.60 -10.86
N ASP A 133 -2.71 -4.69 -10.21
CA ASP A 133 -3.49 -5.91 -9.99
C ASP A 133 -2.81 -7.04 -9.17
N VAL A 134 -1.79 -6.69 -8.38
CA VAL A 134 -1.14 -7.62 -7.44
C VAL A 134 -1.96 -7.71 -6.16
N SER A 135 -2.33 -8.94 -5.77
CA SER A 135 -2.94 -9.21 -4.46
C SER A 135 -1.88 -9.42 -3.38
N ASP A 136 -2.31 -9.47 -2.11
CA ASP A 136 -1.43 -9.90 -1.02
C ASP A 136 -1.09 -11.40 -1.10
N PHE A 137 -1.81 -12.16 -1.95
CA PHE A 137 -1.60 -13.58 -2.20
C PHE A 137 -0.23 -13.84 -2.83
N ARG A 138 0.69 -14.37 -2.05
CA ARG A 138 2.07 -14.64 -2.46
C ARG A 138 2.73 -15.72 -1.64
N LEU A 139 3.66 -16.42 -2.27
CA LEU A 139 4.60 -17.34 -1.63
C LEU A 139 5.98 -16.71 -1.67
N MET A 140 6.67 -16.64 -0.52
CA MET A 140 8.01 -16.06 -0.43
C MET A 140 8.96 -16.96 0.37
N ARG A 141 10.26 -16.83 0.10
CA ARG A 141 11.32 -17.50 0.86
C ARG A 141 11.56 -16.79 2.19
N ARG A 142 12.03 -17.53 3.18
CA ARG A 142 12.42 -17.02 4.51
C ARG A 142 13.33 -15.80 4.40
N ARG A 143 14.34 -15.82 3.54
CA ARG A 143 15.28 -14.70 3.37
C ARG A 143 14.60 -13.38 3.00
N VAL A 144 13.48 -13.42 2.27
CA VAL A 144 12.70 -12.23 1.93
C VAL A 144 11.98 -11.70 3.15
N LEU A 145 11.39 -12.61 3.94
CA LEU A 145 10.70 -12.26 5.19
C LEU A 145 11.66 -11.69 6.22
N ASP A 146 12.85 -12.25 6.36
CA ASP A 146 13.86 -11.78 7.32
C ASP A 146 14.22 -10.33 7.03
N VAL A 147 14.53 -10.00 5.77
CA VAL A 147 14.77 -8.62 5.34
C VAL A 147 13.54 -7.73 5.58
N LEU A 148 12.33 -8.22 5.26
CA LEU A 148 11.10 -7.49 5.52
C LEU A 148 10.91 -7.18 7.01
N ASN A 149 11.21 -8.13 7.89
CA ASN A 149 11.06 -7.97 9.33
C ASN A 149 12.08 -7.00 9.94
N GLU A 150 13.28 -6.89 9.36
CA GLU A 150 14.33 -5.94 9.77
C GLU A 150 14.05 -4.50 9.34
N MET A 151 13.12 -4.27 8.42
CA MET A 151 12.76 -2.93 7.97
C MET A 151 12.12 -2.13 9.12
N PRO A 152 12.55 -0.87 9.34
CA PRO A 152 12.15 -0.06 10.49
C PRO A 152 10.76 0.57 10.37
N GLU A 153 10.12 0.49 9.19
CA GLU A 153 8.83 1.14 8.93
C GLU A 153 7.75 0.65 9.91
N GLN A 154 7.11 1.60 10.58
CA GLN A 154 5.99 1.35 11.50
C GLN A 154 4.67 1.23 10.73
N ASP A 155 4.45 2.11 9.77
CA ASP A 155 3.27 2.10 8.89
C ASP A 155 3.54 1.17 7.70
N ARG A 156 3.34 -0.12 7.93
CA ARG A 156 3.72 -1.17 6.99
C ARG A 156 2.69 -1.38 5.89
N PHE A 157 3.10 -1.15 4.65
CA PHE A 157 2.41 -1.62 3.46
C PHE A 157 3.19 -2.79 2.85
N VAL A 158 2.94 -3.99 3.39
CA VAL A 158 3.74 -5.20 3.14
C VAL A 158 3.94 -5.48 1.64
N ARG A 159 2.90 -5.29 0.83
CA ARG A 159 2.96 -5.46 -0.63
C ARG A 159 3.99 -4.54 -1.30
N GLY A 160 3.98 -3.27 -0.93
CA GLY A 160 4.93 -2.29 -1.44
C GLY A 160 6.34 -2.54 -0.95
N MET A 161 6.50 -2.89 0.33
CA MET A 161 7.79 -3.20 0.93
C MET A 161 8.46 -4.40 0.25
N ILE A 162 7.74 -5.50 -0.01
CA ILE A 162 8.27 -6.67 -0.73
C ILE A 162 8.70 -6.27 -2.15
N SER A 163 7.91 -5.44 -2.85
CA SER A 163 8.29 -4.95 -4.17
C SER A 163 9.54 -4.06 -4.12
N TRP A 164 9.71 -3.31 -3.03
CA TRP A 164 10.85 -2.42 -2.83
C TRP A 164 12.16 -3.16 -2.51
N ILE A 165 12.10 -4.27 -1.78
CA ILE A 165 13.27 -5.10 -1.42
C ILE A 165 14.03 -5.60 -2.65
N GLY A 166 13.34 -5.89 -3.77
CA GLY A 166 13.98 -6.11 -5.07
C GLY A 166 14.48 -7.52 -5.36
N PHE A 167 14.06 -8.54 -4.61
CA PHE A 167 14.30 -9.96 -4.91
C PHE A 167 13.66 -10.40 -6.24
N ASP A 168 14.02 -11.59 -6.76
CA ASP A 168 13.39 -12.17 -7.97
C ASP A 168 11.92 -12.50 -7.71
N GLN A 169 11.03 -11.66 -8.25
CA GLN A 169 9.58 -11.75 -8.07
C GLN A 169 8.92 -12.17 -9.38
N ARG A 170 8.19 -13.28 -9.36
CA ARG A 170 7.54 -13.83 -10.55
C ARG A 170 6.02 -13.88 -10.40
N PRO A 171 5.26 -13.40 -11.42
CA PRO A 171 3.82 -13.47 -11.42
C PRO A 171 3.32 -14.89 -11.70
N LEU A 172 2.25 -15.28 -11.00
CA LEU A 172 1.42 -16.42 -11.33
C LEU A 172 0.02 -15.92 -11.70
N PRO A 173 -0.33 -15.91 -13.01
CA PRO A 173 -1.63 -15.44 -13.44
C PRO A 173 -2.77 -16.35 -12.95
N PHE A 174 -3.82 -15.77 -12.38
CA PHE A 174 -5.00 -16.53 -11.95
C PHE A 174 -6.31 -15.77 -12.10
N HIS A 175 -7.41 -16.50 -12.18
CA HIS A 175 -8.75 -15.94 -12.17
C HIS A 175 -9.28 -15.88 -10.73
N ARG A 176 -9.67 -14.69 -10.30
CA ARG A 176 -10.22 -14.48 -8.97
C ARG A 176 -11.56 -15.22 -8.82
N GLY A 177 -11.73 -15.97 -7.74
CA GLY A 177 -12.99 -16.58 -7.36
C GLY A 177 -14.06 -15.53 -7.02
N THR A 178 -15.32 -15.90 -7.07
CA THR A 178 -16.44 -15.07 -6.58
C THR A 178 -16.36 -15.00 -5.06
N ARG A 179 -16.56 -13.81 -4.51
CA ARG A 179 -16.55 -13.59 -3.04
C ARG A 179 -17.62 -14.44 -2.38
N ALA A 180 -17.25 -15.24 -1.38
CA ALA A 180 -18.18 -16.10 -0.65
C ALA A 180 -19.17 -15.27 0.19
N SER A 181 -18.81 -14.06 0.67
CA SER A 181 -19.66 -13.19 1.49
C SER A 181 -19.14 -11.74 1.46
N GLY A 182 -20.06 -10.75 1.52
CA GLY A 182 -19.77 -9.33 1.73
C GLY A 182 -19.93 -8.43 0.52
N LYS A 183 -20.37 -7.16 0.75
CA LYS A 183 -20.48 -6.10 -0.26
C LYS A 183 -19.17 -5.28 -0.28
N THR A 184 -18.67 -4.94 -1.46
CA THR A 184 -17.53 -4.03 -1.64
C THR A 184 -17.87 -2.65 -1.08
N ARG A 185 -17.28 -2.25 0.04
CA ARG A 185 -17.46 -0.94 0.67
C ARG A 185 -16.26 0.00 0.40
N TYR A 186 -15.81 0.08 -0.83
CA TYR A 186 -14.82 1.10 -1.16
C TYR A 186 -15.53 2.41 -1.52
N SER A 187 -15.58 3.33 -0.56
CA SER A 187 -15.95 4.73 -0.82
C SER A 187 -14.80 5.44 -1.52
N LEU A 188 -15.11 6.48 -2.31
CA LEU A 188 -14.08 7.32 -2.97
C LEU A 188 -13.10 7.91 -1.95
N SER A 189 -13.58 8.30 -0.77
CA SER A 189 -12.72 8.80 0.33
C SER A 189 -11.70 7.77 0.81
N ARG A 190 -12.04 6.48 0.82
CA ARG A 190 -11.10 5.42 1.21
C ARG A 190 -10.06 5.14 0.13
N LEU A 191 -10.43 5.32 -1.15
CA LEU A 191 -9.49 5.21 -2.27
C LEU A 191 -8.47 6.37 -2.26
N THR A 192 -8.92 7.60 -1.97
CA THR A 192 -8.02 8.75 -1.88
C THR A 192 -7.08 8.63 -0.68
N SER A 193 -7.56 8.17 0.48
CA SER A 193 -6.72 7.90 1.65
C SER A 193 -5.64 6.87 1.32
N LEU A 194 -6.01 5.72 0.74
CA LEU A 194 -5.04 4.68 0.33
C LEU A 194 -4.01 5.20 -0.68
N ALA A 195 -4.42 6.12 -1.58
CA ALA A 195 -3.49 6.72 -2.54
C ALA A 195 -2.48 7.64 -1.85
N VAL A 196 -2.95 8.51 -0.95
CA VAL A 196 -2.08 9.39 -0.17
C VAL A 196 -1.12 8.54 0.65
N ASP A 197 -1.63 7.50 1.34
CA ASP A 197 -0.81 6.58 2.13
C ASP A 197 0.27 5.90 1.28
N ALA A 198 -0.08 5.37 0.11
CA ALA A 198 0.87 4.72 -0.78
C ALA A 198 1.94 5.70 -1.31
N ILE A 199 1.53 6.91 -1.73
CA ILE A 199 2.45 7.92 -2.28
C ILE A 199 3.42 8.40 -1.19
N THR A 200 2.91 8.73 -0.02
CA THR A 200 3.73 9.33 1.06
C THR A 200 4.62 8.30 1.77
N SER A 201 4.23 7.01 1.77
CA SER A 201 5.07 5.93 2.33
C SER A 201 6.25 5.55 1.45
N PHE A 202 6.13 5.67 0.12
CA PHE A 202 7.13 5.14 -0.82
C PHE A 202 7.73 6.17 -1.77
N SER A 203 7.40 7.44 -1.63
CA SER A 203 7.90 8.47 -2.52
C SER A 203 8.23 9.78 -1.81
N ILE A 204 9.38 10.33 -2.15
CA ILE A 204 9.78 11.71 -1.75
C ILE A 204 9.37 12.74 -2.81
N ARG A 205 8.73 12.32 -3.92
CA ARG A 205 8.35 13.23 -5.02
C ARG A 205 7.37 14.34 -4.60
N PRO A 206 6.35 14.12 -3.76
CA PRO A 206 5.52 15.20 -3.25
C PRO A 206 6.33 16.26 -2.50
N LEU A 207 7.35 15.84 -1.74
CA LEU A 207 8.24 16.77 -1.05
C LEU A 207 9.10 17.58 -2.05
N ARG A 208 9.58 16.95 -3.14
CA ARG A 208 10.27 17.66 -4.23
C ARG A 208 9.34 18.63 -4.95
N LEU A 209 8.06 18.27 -5.15
CA LEU A 209 7.06 19.18 -5.69
C LEU A 209 6.88 20.43 -4.82
N ALA A 210 6.89 20.28 -3.49
CA ALA A 210 6.87 21.41 -2.57
C ALA A 210 8.07 22.36 -2.77
N ILE A 211 9.26 21.81 -3.02
CA ILE A 211 10.46 22.63 -3.35
C ILE A 211 10.25 23.39 -4.68
N VAL A 212 9.72 22.72 -5.71
CA VAL A 212 9.43 23.38 -6.99
C VAL A 212 8.42 24.52 -6.82
N MET A 213 7.35 24.28 -6.05
CA MET A 213 6.37 25.33 -5.72
C MET A 213 6.99 26.50 -4.95
N ALA A 214 7.89 26.23 -4.02
CA ALA A 214 8.63 27.26 -3.29
C ALA A 214 9.51 28.12 -4.23
N LEU A 215 10.22 27.48 -5.17
CA LEU A 215 11.05 28.17 -6.17
C LEU A 215 10.21 29.01 -7.13
N LEU A 216 9.07 28.50 -7.58
CA LEU A 216 8.12 29.27 -8.42
C LEU A 216 7.55 30.47 -7.67
N SER A 217 7.20 30.29 -6.39
CA SER A 217 6.73 31.39 -5.54
C SER A 217 7.81 32.45 -5.33
N LEU A 218 9.06 32.04 -5.14
CA LEU A 218 10.20 32.96 -5.04
C LEU A 218 10.42 33.74 -6.33
N LEU A 219 10.38 33.07 -7.48
CA LEU A 219 10.51 33.71 -8.79
C LEU A 219 9.40 34.74 -8.99
N LEU A 220 8.16 34.37 -8.69
CA LEU A 220 7.01 35.30 -8.76
C LEU A 220 7.21 36.50 -7.82
N ALA A 221 7.69 36.31 -6.60
CA ALA A 221 7.98 37.40 -5.67
C ALA A 221 9.05 38.35 -6.21
N ILE A 222 10.12 37.84 -6.84
CA ILE A 222 11.16 38.64 -7.49
C ILE A 222 10.58 39.46 -8.62
N VAL A 223 9.77 38.88 -9.52
CA VAL A 223 9.14 39.56 -10.64
C VAL A 223 8.21 40.69 -10.17
N LEU A 224 7.37 40.41 -9.17
CA LEU A 224 6.46 41.40 -8.59
C LEU A 224 7.23 42.52 -7.89
N THR A 225 8.29 42.24 -7.18
CA THR A 225 9.15 43.24 -6.56
C THR A 225 9.79 44.15 -7.61
N ALA A 226 10.33 43.55 -8.67
CA ALA A 226 10.89 44.32 -9.80
C ALA A 226 9.84 45.23 -10.47
N TYR A 227 8.62 44.70 -10.68
CA TYR A 227 7.50 45.48 -11.22
C TYR A 227 7.15 46.69 -10.32
N VAL A 228 7.08 46.51 -9.02
CA VAL A 228 6.79 47.60 -8.08
C VAL A 228 7.88 48.68 -8.10
N ILE A 229 9.16 48.26 -8.11
CA ILE A 229 10.30 49.19 -8.16
C ILE A 229 10.26 50.00 -9.45
N VAL A 230 10.07 49.37 -10.62
CA VAL A 230 10.00 50.05 -11.89
C VAL A 230 8.81 51.01 -11.94
N SER A 231 7.64 50.62 -11.50
CA SER A 231 6.43 51.46 -11.45
C SER A 231 6.64 52.67 -10.56
N TRP A 232 7.33 52.51 -9.41
CA TRP A 232 7.67 53.63 -8.52
C TRP A 232 8.66 54.60 -9.14
N LEU A 233 9.68 54.10 -9.84
CA LEU A 233 10.67 54.94 -10.55
C LEU A 233 10.05 55.75 -11.70
N LEU A 234 9.00 55.18 -12.38
CA LEU A 234 8.28 55.84 -13.46
C LEU A 234 7.18 56.79 -12.97
N GLY A 235 6.98 56.94 -11.68
CA GLY A 235 5.97 57.84 -11.09
C GLY A 235 4.52 57.38 -11.34
N VAL A 236 4.32 56.11 -11.73
CA VAL A 236 2.98 55.54 -11.95
C VAL A 236 2.42 55.09 -10.61
N SER A 237 1.34 55.74 -10.16
CA SER A 237 0.68 55.32 -8.89
C SER A 237 0.02 53.96 -9.08
N VAL A 238 0.52 52.96 -8.37
CA VAL A 238 -0.11 51.64 -8.33
C VAL A 238 -1.28 51.69 -7.36
N SER A 239 -2.49 51.89 -7.89
CA SER A 239 -3.72 51.73 -7.13
C SER A 239 -3.91 50.21 -6.90
N GLY A 240 -3.44 49.68 -5.77
CA GLY A 240 -3.16 48.27 -5.75
C GLY A 240 -3.56 47.48 -4.51
N TRP A 241 -4.57 47.91 -3.71
CA TRP A 241 -4.97 47.08 -2.56
C TRP A 241 -5.41 45.67 -2.97
N ALA A 242 -6.17 45.53 -4.08
CA ALA A 242 -6.63 44.25 -4.58
C ALA A 242 -5.48 43.37 -5.09
N SER A 243 -4.48 43.94 -5.76
CA SER A 243 -3.30 43.20 -6.25
C SER A 243 -2.41 42.73 -5.06
N VAL A 244 -2.22 43.55 -4.06
CA VAL A 244 -1.48 43.16 -2.84
C VAL A 244 -2.17 42.02 -2.12
N MET A 245 -3.49 42.08 -1.92
CA MET A 245 -4.27 41.02 -1.31
C MET A 245 -4.21 39.71 -2.12
N MET A 246 -4.28 39.81 -3.45
CA MET A 246 -4.15 38.62 -4.32
C MET A 246 -2.78 37.93 -4.16
N VAL A 247 -1.71 38.71 -4.13
CA VAL A 247 -0.34 38.19 -3.91
C VAL A 247 -0.19 37.55 -2.53
N VAL A 248 -0.69 38.19 -1.49
CA VAL A 248 -0.64 37.67 -0.11
C VAL A 248 -1.41 36.35 0.00
N VAL A 249 -2.62 36.26 -0.58
CA VAL A 249 -3.42 35.04 -0.58
C VAL A 249 -2.71 33.93 -1.36
N LEU A 250 -2.15 34.23 -2.53
CA LEU A 250 -1.45 33.24 -3.37
C LEU A 250 -0.20 32.71 -2.67
N LEU A 251 0.63 33.57 -2.11
CA LEU A 251 1.82 33.17 -1.36
C LEU A 251 1.46 32.41 -0.09
N GLY A 252 0.44 32.86 0.65
CA GLY A 252 -0.06 32.18 1.84
C GLY A 252 -0.59 30.79 1.53
N THR A 253 -1.34 30.64 0.42
CA THR A 253 -1.84 29.32 -0.02
C THR A 253 -0.68 28.39 -0.39
N ALA A 254 0.31 28.87 -1.16
CA ALA A 254 1.49 28.08 -1.49
C ALA A 254 2.26 27.63 -0.24
N GLN A 255 2.45 28.56 0.71
CA GLN A 255 3.14 28.27 1.96
C GLN A 255 2.39 27.23 2.82
N LEU A 256 1.08 27.36 3.00
CA LEU A 256 0.25 26.40 3.73
C LEU A 256 0.24 25.02 3.06
N THR A 257 0.23 24.96 1.72
CA THR A 257 0.32 23.71 0.97
C THR A 257 1.66 23.00 1.22
N ILE A 258 2.77 23.75 1.18
CA ILE A 258 4.11 23.20 1.46
C ILE A 258 4.18 22.68 2.90
N LEU A 259 3.69 23.46 3.87
CA LEU A 259 3.65 23.04 5.27
C LEU A 259 2.76 21.81 5.48
N GLY A 260 1.63 21.73 4.79
CA GLY A 260 0.76 20.55 4.82
C GLY A 260 1.47 19.28 4.31
N ILE A 261 2.19 19.38 3.21
CA ILE A 261 2.99 18.26 2.68
C ILE A 261 4.07 17.84 3.69
N ILE A 262 4.83 18.80 4.23
CA ILE A 262 5.86 18.51 5.23
C ILE A 262 5.23 17.88 6.47
N GLY A 263 4.09 18.40 6.94
CA GLY A 263 3.36 17.87 8.09
C GLY A 263 2.94 16.42 7.91
N GLU A 264 2.48 16.03 6.73
CA GLU A 264 2.14 14.65 6.42
C GLU A 264 3.34 13.71 6.54
N TYR A 265 4.51 14.10 6.01
CA TYR A 265 5.74 13.30 6.13
C TYR A 265 6.26 13.24 7.58
N LEU A 266 6.20 14.35 8.33
CA LEU A 266 6.59 14.35 9.73
C LEU A 266 5.64 13.49 10.58
N GLY A 267 4.34 13.56 10.34
CA GLY A 267 3.35 12.73 11.03
C GLY A 267 3.66 11.24 10.90
N ARG A 268 4.12 10.79 9.72
CA ARG A 268 4.51 9.39 9.48
C ARG A 268 5.80 8.97 10.18
N LEU A 269 6.71 9.88 10.46
CA LEU A 269 7.93 9.58 11.23
C LEU A 269 7.64 9.38 12.72
N TYR A 270 6.49 9.87 13.20
CA TYR A 270 6.08 9.80 14.61
C TYR A 270 5.13 8.61 14.92
N MET A 271 4.50 7.99 13.91
CA MET A 271 3.62 6.83 14.08
C MET A 271 4.37 5.52 13.88
#